data_44482f41d53a5691d2bda8a9a997f4a1
#
_entry.id   44482f41d53a5691d2bda8a9a997f4a1
#
_cell.length_a   1.000
_cell.length_b   1.000
_cell.length_c   1.000
_cell.angle_alpha   90.00
_cell.angle_beta   90.00
_cell.angle_gamma   90.00
#
_symmetry.space_group_name_H-M   'P 1'
#
loop_
_entity.id
_entity.type
_entity.pdbx_description
1 polymer ?
#
loop_
_entity_poly.entity_id
_entity_poly.type
_entity_poly.pdbx_seq_one_letter_code
_entity_poly.pdbx_strand_id
1 'polypeptide(L)'
;MELTLKQKAAFGIGAVGKDMVYALSASYVMYYYQDVLGLSASFVGLVLMAARFFDAFNDPFMGVLVAKTRTRWGRFRPWIFSGTLLNALVLYALFAAPVLDEASLMVYFSVVYILWGVTYTMVGRTCAGVGSALIAMFTMLLVGALGGDSERAGFRWVALIVSVLFVVTELVCCAAMRE
;
A
#
# COMPACT_ATOMS: atom_id res chain seq x y z
N MET A 1 -8.28 30.28 2.02
CA MET A 1 -7.11 30.18 1.10
C MET A 1 -7.51 29.26 -0.06
N GLU A 2 -7.53 29.78 -1.27
CA GLU A 2 -7.77 28.92 -2.43
C GLU A 2 -6.48 28.19 -2.80
N LEU A 3 -6.56 26.86 -2.91
CA LEU A 3 -5.44 26.03 -3.35
C LEU A 3 -5.10 26.36 -4.80
N THR A 4 -3.82 26.62 -5.09
CA THR A 4 -3.36 26.83 -6.45
C THR A 4 -3.57 25.58 -7.32
N LEU A 5 -3.74 25.77 -8.63
CA LEU A 5 -3.94 24.64 -9.57
C LEU A 5 -2.82 23.60 -9.46
N LYS A 6 -1.57 24.05 -9.25
CA LYS A 6 -0.40 23.16 -9.02
C LYS A 6 -0.55 22.29 -7.77
N GLN A 7 -1.08 22.84 -6.68
CA GLN A 7 -1.32 22.08 -5.45
C GLN A 7 -2.44 21.06 -5.63
N LYS A 8 -3.52 21.41 -6.32
CA LYS A 8 -4.63 20.50 -6.67
C LYS A 8 -4.14 19.35 -7.55
N ALA A 9 -3.32 19.64 -8.56
CA ALA A 9 -2.76 18.61 -9.44
C ALA A 9 -1.79 17.66 -8.70
N ALA A 10 -0.89 18.20 -7.86
CA ALA A 10 0.03 17.39 -7.07
C ALA A 10 -0.71 16.48 -6.07
N PHE A 11 -1.76 16.98 -5.44
CA PHE A 11 -2.62 16.18 -4.56
C PHE A 11 -3.33 15.05 -5.33
N GLY A 12 -3.84 15.34 -6.52
CA GLY A 12 -4.45 14.34 -7.40
C GLY A 12 -3.46 13.24 -7.83
N ILE A 13 -2.22 13.61 -8.14
CA ILE A 13 -1.16 12.65 -8.51
C ILE A 13 -0.81 11.74 -7.32
N GLY A 14 -0.65 12.28 -6.11
CA GLY A 14 -0.45 11.49 -4.89
C GLY A 14 -1.61 10.53 -4.64
N ALA A 15 -2.84 11.01 -4.79
CA ALA A 15 -4.03 10.18 -4.63
C ALA A 15 -4.05 8.98 -5.58
N VAL A 16 -3.64 9.12 -6.84
CA VAL A 16 -3.55 8.03 -7.81
C VAL A 16 -2.52 6.99 -7.37
N GLY A 17 -1.32 7.41 -6.96
CA GLY A 17 -0.28 6.48 -6.50
C GLY A 17 -0.73 5.66 -5.28
N LYS A 18 -1.37 6.31 -4.33
CA LYS A 18 -1.93 5.65 -3.15
C LYS A 18 -3.05 4.66 -3.49
N ASP A 19 -3.92 5.02 -4.43
CA ASP A 19 -5.00 4.17 -4.89
C ASP A 19 -4.46 2.91 -5.61
N MET A 20 -3.35 3.03 -6.36
CA MET A 20 -2.67 1.88 -6.97
C MET A 20 -2.15 0.89 -5.92
N VAL A 21 -1.54 1.37 -4.83
CA VAL A 21 -1.07 0.53 -3.72
C VAL A 21 -2.22 -0.22 -3.06
N TYR A 22 -3.32 0.50 -2.78
CA TYR A 22 -4.51 -0.11 -2.20
C TYR A 22 -5.12 -1.19 -3.11
N ALA A 23 -5.26 -0.87 -4.40
CA ALA A 23 -5.86 -1.78 -5.36
C ALA A 23 -5.02 -3.05 -5.55
N LEU A 24 -3.68 -2.92 -5.60
CA LEU A 24 -2.80 -4.08 -5.71
C LEU A 24 -2.97 -5.01 -4.51
N SER A 25 -2.96 -4.47 -3.29
CA SER A 25 -3.14 -5.29 -2.09
C SER A 25 -4.57 -5.83 -1.97
N ALA A 26 -5.60 -5.03 -2.21
CA ALA A 26 -6.98 -5.44 -2.04
C ALA A 26 -7.42 -6.51 -3.08
N SER A 27 -6.92 -6.41 -4.31
CA SER A 27 -7.33 -7.31 -5.40
C SER A 27 -6.46 -8.55 -5.54
N TYR A 28 -5.17 -8.45 -5.25
CA TYR A 28 -4.22 -9.50 -5.61
C TYR A 28 -3.53 -10.20 -4.43
N VAL A 29 -3.66 -9.71 -3.20
CA VAL A 29 -3.06 -10.37 -2.02
C VAL A 29 -3.66 -11.76 -1.82
N MET A 30 -4.98 -11.90 -1.92
CA MET A 30 -5.64 -13.20 -1.76
C MET A 30 -5.17 -14.17 -2.83
N TYR A 31 -5.18 -13.76 -4.12
CA TYR A 31 -4.69 -14.57 -5.21
C TYR A 31 -3.22 -14.99 -5.01
N TYR A 32 -2.34 -14.05 -4.68
CA TYR A 32 -0.92 -14.32 -4.50
C TYR A 32 -0.64 -15.34 -3.38
N TYR A 33 -1.27 -15.19 -2.22
CA TYR A 33 -1.04 -16.08 -1.09
C TYR A 33 -1.74 -17.44 -1.23
N GLN A 34 -2.90 -17.48 -1.88
CA GLN A 34 -3.65 -18.71 -2.10
C GLN A 34 -3.12 -19.48 -3.32
N ASP A 35 -3.10 -18.86 -4.50
CA ASP A 35 -2.86 -19.57 -5.77
C ASP A 35 -1.36 -19.68 -6.08
N VAL A 36 -0.55 -18.66 -5.74
CA VAL A 36 0.90 -18.65 -6.03
C VAL A 36 1.73 -19.25 -4.90
N LEU A 37 1.36 -19.02 -3.65
CA LEU A 37 2.09 -19.53 -2.47
C LEU A 37 1.45 -20.75 -1.80
N GLY A 38 0.22 -21.11 -2.14
CA GLY A 38 -0.45 -22.34 -1.71
C GLY A 38 -1.05 -22.30 -0.30
N LEU A 39 -1.25 -21.12 0.31
CA LEU A 39 -1.93 -21.02 1.61
C LEU A 39 -3.43 -21.28 1.48
N SER A 40 -4.06 -21.81 2.55
CA SER A 40 -5.50 -22.04 2.52
C SER A 40 -6.29 -20.74 2.42
N ALA A 41 -7.31 -20.70 1.52
CA ALA A 41 -8.19 -19.54 1.33
C ALA A 41 -8.88 -19.09 2.62
N SER A 42 -9.27 -20.07 3.47
CA SER A 42 -9.91 -19.80 4.75
C SER A 42 -9.00 -19.04 5.71
N PHE A 43 -7.72 -19.40 5.77
CA PHE A 43 -6.74 -18.69 6.59
C PHE A 43 -6.49 -17.28 6.07
N VAL A 44 -6.23 -17.14 4.76
CA VAL A 44 -6.02 -15.83 4.15
C VAL A 44 -7.23 -14.92 4.38
N GLY A 45 -8.45 -15.42 4.15
CA GLY A 45 -9.68 -14.69 4.41
C GLY A 45 -9.86 -14.27 5.88
N LEU A 46 -9.48 -15.12 6.81
CA LEU A 46 -9.53 -14.80 8.25
C LEU A 46 -8.56 -13.69 8.61
N VAL A 47 -7.34 -13.71 8.08
CA VAL A 47 -6.34 -12.63 8.29
C VAL A 47 -6.84 -11.31 7.69
N LEU A 48 -7.40 -11.34 6.47
CA LEU A 48 -7.96 -10.14 5.83
C LEU A 48 -9.11 -9.56 6.67
N MET A 49 -9.98 -10.41 7.20
CA MET A 49 -11.08 -9.99 8.08
C MET A 49 -10.55 -9.41 9.40
N ALA A 50 -9.62 -10.08 10.07
CA ALA A 50 -9.01 -9.60 11.31
C ALA A 50 -8.33 -8.24 11.11
N ALA A 51 -7.63 -8.05 9.99
CA ALA A 51 -7.01 -6.77 9.66
C ALA A 51 -8.06 -5.65 9.49
N ARG A 52 -9.24 -5.91 8.94
CA ARG A 52 -10.32 -4.92 8.85
C ARG A 52 -10.84 -4.49 10.23
N PHE A 53 -10.96 -5.43 11.17
CA PHE A 53 -11.28 -5.06 12.55
C PHE A 53 -10.16 -4.23 13.18
N PHE A 54 -8.91 -4.60 12.95
CA PHE A 54 -7.77 -3.83 13.44
C PHE A 54 -7.76 -2.40 12.87
N ASP A 55 -8.00 -2.23 11.57
CA ASP A 55 -8.07 -0.93 10.90
C ASP A 55 -9.13 -0.02 11.53
N ALA A 56 -10.29 -0.57 11.92
CA ALA A 56 -11.37 0.19 12.55
C ALA A 56 -10.95 0.86 13.86
N PHE A 57 -10.01 0.26 14.60
CA PHE A 57 -9.42 0.86 15.81
C PHE A 57 -8.20 1.72 15.50
N ASN A 58 -7.38 1.30 14.55
CA ASN A 58 -6.15 1.98 14.18
C ASN A 58 -6.42 3.35 13.53
N ASP A 59 -7.44 3.46 12.67
CA ASP A 59 -7.77 4.70 11.96
C ASP A 59 -8.05 5.90 12.89
N PRO A 60 -8.95 5.79 13.91
CA PRO A 60 -9.18 6.86 14.86
C PRO A 60 -7.94 7.19 15.70
N PHE A 61 -7.19 6.16 16.12
CA PHE A 61 -5.96 6.33 16.91
C PHE A 61 -4.92 7.13 16.13
N MET A 62 -4.67 6.76 14.87
CA MET A 62 -3.76 7.48 13.98
C MET A 62 -4.24 8.90 13.71
N GLY A 63 -5.55 9.12 13.54
CA GLY A 63 -6.13 10.46 13.40
C GLY A 63 -5.80 11.38 14.56
N VAL A 64 -5.94 10.88 15.80
CA VAL A 64 -5.58 11.63 17.02
C VAL A 64 -4.07 11.88 17.10
N LEU A 65 -3.26 10.88 16.76
CA LEU A 65 -1.80 10.99 16.80
C LEU A 65 -1.29 12.05 15.81
N VAL A 66 -1.77 12.02 14.59
CA VAL A 66 -1.46 13.04 13.56
C VAL A 66 -1.93 14.42 14.00
N ALA A 67 -3.14 14.54 14.58
CA ALA A 67 -3.70 15.80 15.05
C ALA A 67 -2.87 16.45 16.19
N LYS A 68 -2.25 15.63 17.05
CA LYS A 68 -1.38 16.10 18.14
C LYS A 68 0.05 16.41 17.72
N THR A 69 0.45 15.93 16.54
CA THR A 69 1.83 16.12 16.05
C THR A 69 2.06 17.59 15.66
N ARG A 70 3.15 18.18 16.18
CA ARG A 70 3.62 19.51 15.81
C ARG A 70 5.11 19.44 15.50
N THR A 71 5.46 19.55 14.23
CA THR A 71 6.86 19.55 13.80
C THR A 71 7.21 20.81 13.00
N ARG A 72 8.51 21.05 12.81
CA ARG A 72 9.00 22.17 11.98
C ARG A 72 8.60 22.04 10.51
N TRP A 73 8.23 20.83 10.07
CA TRP A 73 7.81 20.52 8.70
C TRP A 73 6.28 20.57 8.51
N GLY A 74 5.55 20.96 9.57
CA GLY A 74 4.10 20.95 9.63
C GLY A 74 3.54 19.72 10.35
N ARG A 75 2.21 19.53 10.26
CA ARG A 75 1.50 18.46 10.94
C ARG A 75 1.46 17.17 10.14
N PHE A 76 1.19 17.27 8.82
CA PHE A 76 0.91 16.11 7.95
C PHE A 76 2.14 15.61 7.20
N ARG A 77 3.04 16.49 6.78
CA ARG A 77 4.22 16.16 5.97
C ARG A 77 5.10 15.05 6.55
N PRO A 78 5.49 15.05 7.84
CA PRO A 78 6.34 14.00 8.37
C PRO A 78 5.66 12.63 8.35
N TRP A 79 4.33 12.60 8.56
CA TRP A 79 3.55 11.37 8.50
C TRP A 79 3.39 10.82 7.08
N ILE A 80 3.13 11.70 6.11
CA ILE A 80 3.07 11.31 4.70
C ILE A 80 4.43 10.77 4.26
N PHE A 81 5.51 11.50 4.55
CA PHE A 81 6.86 11.07 4.14
C PHE A 81 7.28 9.73 4.76
N SER A 82 7.19 9.59 6.08
CA SER A 82 7.55 8.34 6.77
C SER A 82 6.60 7.19 6.43
N GLY A 83 5.30 7.47 6.39
CA GLY A 83 4.28 6.49 6.03
C GLY A 83 4.44 5.97 4.61
N THR A 84 4.75 6.85 3.65
CA THR A 84 4.99 6.45 2.25
C THR A 84 6.18 5.51 2.11
N LEU A 85 7.32 5.85 2.73
CA LEU A 85 8.51 5.00 2.66
C LEU A 85 8.28 3.64 3.34
N LEU A 86 7.70 3.65 4.54
CA LEU A 86 7.40 2.42 5.26
C LEU A 86 6.37 1.56 4.51
N ASN A 87 5.31 2.18 4.02
CA ASN A 87 4.27 1.45 3.28
C ASN A 87 4.80 0.85 1.97
N ALA A 88 5.66 1.57 1.24
CA ALA A 88 6.29 1.04 0.04
C ALA A 88 7.18 -0.18 0.33
N LEU A 89 7.96 -0.14 1.43
CA LEU A 89 8.77 -1.28 1.87
C LEU A 89 7.91 -2.47 2.27
N VAL A 90 6.84 -2.23 3.04
CA VAL A 90 5.93 -3.28 3.50
C VAL A 90 5.13 -3.87 2.33
N LEU A 91 4.69 -3.04 1.37
CA LEU A 91 4.04 -3.52 0.15
C LEU A 91 4.97 -4.43 -0.66
N TYR A 92 6.23 -4.02 -0.83
CA TYR A 92 7.23 -4.86 -1.50
C TYR A 92 7.44 -6.17 -0.74
N ALA A 93 7.60 -6.13 0.59
CA ALA A 93 7.73 -7.32 1.42
C ALA A 93 6.52 -8.25 1.29
N LEU A 94 5.31 -7.70 1.21
CA LEU A 94 4.06 -8.46 1.09
C LEU A 94 4.06 -9.37 -0.16
N PHE A 95 4.58 -8.88 -1.30
CA PHE A 95 4.66 -9.64 -2.56
C PHE A 95 6.04 -10.27 -2.83
N ALA A 96 7.04 -9.97 -2.01
CA ALA A 96 8.38 -10.58 -2.06
C ALA A 96 8.56 -11.63 -0.98
N ALA A 97 7.48 -12.32 -0.58
CA ALA A 97 7.53 -13.32 0.48
C ALA A 97 8.67 -14.33 0.26
N PRO A 98 9.52 -14.59 1.27
CA PRO A 98 10.60 -15.56 1.16
C PRO A 98 10.06 -16.99 1.00
N VAL A 99 10.94 -17.93 0.65
CA VAL A 99 10.58 -19.36 0.61
C VAL A 99 10.62 -19.87 2.03
N LEU A 100 9.46 -20.04 2.63
CA LEU A 100 9.25 -20.50 4.01
C LEU A 100 8.36 -21.74 4.02
N ASP A 101 8.42 -22.50 5.08
CA ASP A 101 7.43 -23.53 5.39
C ASP A 101 6.05 -22.90 5.65
N GLU A 102 4.99 -23.68 5.50
CA GLU A 102 3.61 -23.20 5.56
C GLU A 102 3.31 -22.43 6.87
N ALA A 103 3.74 -22.95 8.02
CA ALA A 103 3.50 -22.31 9.31
C ALA A 103 4.19 -20.94 9.43
N SER A 104 5.46 -20.87 9.02
CA SER A 104 6.23 -19.61 9.02
C SER A 104 5.67 -18.61 8.01
N LEU A 105 5.18 -19.08 6.88
CA LEU A 105 4.54 -18.24 5.86
C LEU A 105 3.22 -17.63 6.36
N MET A 106 2.42 -18.41 7.12
CA MET A 106 1.20 -17.92 7.77
C MET A 106 1.50 -16.78 8.76
N VAL A 107 2.53 -16.94 9.59
CA VAL A 107 2.94 -15.88 10.54
C VAL A 107 3.46 -14.67 9.81
N TYR A 108 4.32 -14.87 8.81
CA TYR A 108 4.86 -13.81 7.98
C TYR A 108 3.75 -12.98 7.33
N PHE A 109 2.80 -13.64 6.66
CA PHE A 109 1.66 -12.98 6.02
C PHE A 109 0.86 -12.15 7.02
N SER A 110 0.50 -12.73 8.17
CA SER A 110 -0.30 -12.05 9.19
C SER A 110 0.37 -10.77 9.69
N VAL A 111 1.68 -10.84 10.00
CA VAL A 111 2.45 -9.69 10.50
C VAL A 111 2.61 -8.63 9.43
N VAL A 112 3.04 -9.01 8.22
CA VAL A 112 3.31 -8.05 7.14
C VAL A 112 2.01 -7.39 6.68
N TYR A 113 0.89 -8.11 6.61
CA TYR A 113 -0.40 -7.55 6.20
C TYR A 113 -0.95 -6.55 7.23
N ILE A 114 -0.82 -6.81 8.54
CA ILE A 114 -1.20 -5.85 9.58
C ILE A 114 -0.30 -4.61 9.52
N LEU A 115 1.01 -4.79 9.36
CA LEU A 115 1.95 -3.66 9.19
C LEU A 115 1.62 -2.82 7.95
N TRP A 116 1.19 -3.47 6.86
CA TRP A 116 0.74 -2.77 5.68
C TRP A 116 -0.47 -1.86 5.98
N GLY A 117 -1.48 -2.35 6.70
CA GLY A 117 -2.64 -1.57 7.14
C GLY A 117 -2.24 -0.35 7.97
N VAL A 118 -1.39 -0.54 8.99
CA VAL A 118 -0.90 0.54 9.85
C VAL A 118 -0.17 1.61 9.04
N THR A 119 0.79 1.21 8.20
CA THR A 119 1.57 2.16 7.39
C THR A 119 0.73 2.86 6.33
N TYR A 120 -0.27 2.17 5.78
CA TYR A 120 -1.24 2.75 4.85
C TYR A 120 -2.08 3.85 5.50
N THR A 121 -2.52 3.63 6.75
CA THR A 121 -3.29 4.63 7.52
C THR A 121 -2.46 5.88 7.84
N MET A 122 -1.14 5.76 8.04
CA MET A 122 -0.25 6.90 8.26
C MET A 122 -0.26 7.91 7.11
N VAL A 123 -0.41 7.45 5.88
CA VAL A 123 -0.46 8.33 4.68
C VAL A 123 -1.81 9.05 4.54
N GLY A 124 -2.82 8.65 5.32
CA GLY A 124 -4.16 9.22 5.28
C GLY A 124 -5.03 8.65 4.14
N ARG A 125 -6.32 8.95 4.12
CA ARG A 125 -7.26 8.46 3.09
C ARG A 125 -7.47 9.50 2.00
N THR A 126 -7.24 9.11 0.76
CA THR A 126 -7.62 9.88 -0.44
C THR A 126 -8.42 8.99 -1.37
N CYS A 127 -9.51 9.51 -1.93
CA CYS A 127 -10.36 8.77 -2.85
C CYS A 127 -10.04 9.19 -4.29
N ALA A 128 -9.44 8.29 -5.07
CA ALA A 128 -9.31 8.43 -6.51
C ALA A 128 -9.38 7.03 -7.13
N GLY A 129 -10.40 6.73 -7.92
CA GLY A 129 -10.59 5.41 -8.52
C GLY A 129 -9.74 5.13 -9.78
N VAL A 130 -8.91 6.08 -10.21
CA VAL A 130 -8.12 5.95 -11.45
C VAL A 130 -6.98 4.96 -11.27
N GLY A 131 -6.29 4.99 -10.14
CA GLY A 131 -5.17 4.08 -9.87
C GLY A 131 -5.63 2.64 -9.74
N SER A 132 -6.78 2.39 -9.11
CA SER A 132 -7.35 1.04 -8.98
C SER A 132 -7.77 0.45 -10.33
N ALA A 133 -8.34 1.26 -11.22
CA ALA A 133 -8.68 0.82 -12.58
C ALA A 133 -7.43 0.42 -13.37
N LEU A 134 -6.35 1.20 -13.29
CA LEU A 134 -5.07 0.88 -13.93
C LEU A 134 -4.49 -0.44 -13.40
N ILE A 135 -4.47 -0.60 -12.07
CA ILE A 135 -3.98 -1.85 -11.45
C ILE A 135 -4.83 -3.05 -11.87
N ALA A 136 -6.16 -2.96 -11.80
CA ALA A 136 -7.04 -4.05 -12.20
C ALA A 136 -6.83 -4.48 -13.67
N MET A 137 -6.56 -3.52 -14.55
CA MET A 137 -6.40 -3.78 -15.98
C MET A 137 -5.02 -4.34 -16.36
N PHE A 138 -3.95 -3.83 -15.73
CA PHE A 138 -2.60 -4.10 -16.20
C PHE A 138 -1.79 -5.07 -15.33
N THR A 139 -2.20 -5.36 -14.08
CA THR A 139 -1.39 -6.19 -13.16
C THR A 139 -1.09 -7.57 -13.73
N MET A 140 -2.09 -8.31 -14.20
CA MET A 140 -1.86 -9.67 -14.70
C MET A 140 -1.04 -9.69 -15.98
N LEU A 141 -1.19 -8.68 -16.84
CA LEU A 141 -0.35 -8.51 -18.03
C LEU A 141 1.12 -8.26 -17.64
N LEU A 142 1.34 -7.40 -16.65
CA LEU A 142 2.68 -7.10 -16.14
C LEU A 142 3.30 -8.29 -15.41
N VAL A 143 2.51 -9.02 -14.62
CA VAL A 143 2.96 -10.25 -13.94
C VAL A 143 3.44 -11.27 -14.96
N GLY A 144 2.68 -11.52 -16.01
CA GLY A 144 3.08 -12.44 -17.09
C GLY A 144 4.31 -11.96 -17.86
N ALA A 145 4.37 -10.65 -18.18
CA ALA A 145 5.48 -10.09 -18.95
C ALA A 145 6.81 -10.03 -18.16
N LEU A 146 6.74 -9.73 -16.86
CA LEU A 146 7.91 -9.53 -16.00
C LEU A 146 8.34 -10.78 -15.23
N GLY A 147 7.41 -11.71 -15.02
CA GLY A 147 7.64 -12.94 -14.26
C GLY A 147 8.24 -14.07 -15.07
N GLY A 148 8.15 -14.03 -16.42
CA GLY A 148 8.53 -15.17 -17.28
C GLY A 148 7.79 -16.45 -16.86
N ASP A 149 8.55 -17.48 -16.48
CA ASP A 149 7.98 -18.77 -16.06
C ASP A 149 7.48 -18.80 -14.59
N SER A 150 7.61 -17.71 -13.84
CA SER A 150 7.25 -17.65 -12.42
C SER A 150 6.35 -16.46 -12.09
N GLU A 151 5.08 -16.72 -11.83
CA GLU A 151 4.14 -15.68 -11.35
C GLU A 151 4.62 -14.99 -10.07
N ARG A 152 5.29 -15.74 -9.19
CA ARG A 152 5.89 -15.19 -7.96
C ARG A 152 6.92 -14.10 -8.24
N ALA A 153 7.77 -14.29 -9.25
CA ALA A 153 8.71 -13.26 -9.68
C ALA A 153 7.99 -12.06 -10.30
N GLY A 154 6.94 -12.31 -11.10
CA GLY A 154 6.12 -11.27 -11.70
C GLY A 154 5.45 -10.37 -10.65
N PHE A 155 4.81 -10.94 -9.64
CA PHE A 155 4.21 -10.16 -8.54
C PHE A 155 5.23 -9.34 -7.76
N ARG A 156 6.44 -9.86 -7.54
CA ARG A 156 7.54 -9.13 -6.90
C ARG A 156 7.95 -7.89 -7.70
N TRP A 157 8.08 -8.02 -9.03
CA TRP A 157 8.42 -6.90 -9.90
C TRP A 157 7.29 -5.86 -9.99
N VAL A 158 6.04 -6.30 -10.10
CA VAL A 158 4.88 -5.39 -10.09
C VAL A 158 4.80 -4.63 -8.77
N ALA A 159 4.96 -5.30 -7.63
CA ALA A 159 4.96 -4.65 -6.33
C ALA A 159 6.09 -3.62 -6.19
N LEU A 160 7.28 -3.91 -6.73
CA LEU A 160 8.39 -2.96 -6.74
C LEU A 160 8.06 -1.72 -7.59
N ILE A 161 7.54 -1.91 -8.80
CA ILE A 161 7.16 -0.81 -9.69
C ILE A 161 6.09 0.07 -9.04
N VAL A 162 5.03 -0.54 -8.50
CA VAL A 162 3.95 0.19 -7.82
C VAL A 162 4.46 0.92 -6.58
N SER A 163 5.35 0.30 -5.80
CA SER A 163 5.99 0.94 -4.63
C SER A 163 6.82 2.17 -5.02
N VAL A 164 7.60 2.08 -6.09
CA VAL A 164 8.41 3.22 -6.58
C VAL A 164 7.51 4.34 -7.10
N LEU A 165 6.50 4.01 -7.91
CA LEU A 165 5.53 5.00 -8.41
C LEU A 165 4.81 5.70 -7.27
N PHE A 166 4.39 4.95 -6.26
CA PHE A 166 3.75 5.49 -5.06
C PHE A 166 4.67 6.46 -4.31
N VAL A 167 5.93 6.09 -4.06
CA VAL A 167 6.90 6.97 -3.41
C VAL A 167 7.09 8.26 -4.21
N VAL A 168 7.27 8.17 -5.51
CA VAL A 168 7.46 9.35 -6.37
C VAL A 168 6.23 10.27 -6.33
N THR A 169 5.03 9.72 -6.50
CA THR A 169 3.78 10.51 -6.53
C THR A 169 3.49 11.17 -5.18
N GLU A 170 3.71 10.48 -4.07
CA GLU A 170 3.50 11.04 -2.73
C GLU A 170 4.58 12.05 -2.34
N LEU A 171 5.83 11.88 -2.77
CA LEU A 171 6.87 12.88 -2.58
C LEU A 171 6.57 14.18 -3.35
N VAL A 172 6.04 14.08 -4.58
CA VAL A 172 5.57 15.23 -5.35
C VAL A 172 4.43 15.94 -4.60
N CYS A 173 3.46 15.18 -4.09
CA CYS A 173 2.38 15.70 -3.27
C CYS A 173 2.91 16.41 -2.02
N CYS A 174 3.79 15.76 -1.27
CA CYS A 174 4.40 16.31 -0.06
C CYS A 174 5.20 17.59 -0.32
N ALA A 175 5.93 17.67 -1.44
CA ALA A 175 6.70 18.86 -1.83
C ALA A 175 5.80 20.05 -2.22
N ALA A 176 4.65 19.76 -2.86
CA ALA A 176 3.71 20.79 -3.32
C ALA A 176 2.81 21.34 -2.21
N MET A 177 2.57 20.58 -1.14
CA MET A 177 1.79 21.04 0.01
C MET A 177 2.60 22.07 0.82
N ARG A 178 2.04 23.27 1.01
CA ARG A 178 2.52 24.28 1.96
C ARG A 178 1.54 24.31 3.12
N GLU A 179 2.01 23.95 4.29
CA GLU A 179 1.30 24.11 5.58
C GLU A 179 1.55 25.50 6.17
#